data_2fd472a1f0577d3adebcefe9519a90c5
#
_entry.id   2fd472a1f0577d3adebcefe9519a90c5
#
_cell.length_a   1.000
_cell.length_b   1.000
_cell.length_c   1.000
_cell.angle_alpha   90.00
_cell.angle_beta   90.00
_cell.angle_gamma   90.00
#
_symmetry.space_group_name_H-M   'P 1'
#
loop_
_entity.id
_entity.type
_entity.pdbx_description
1 polymer ?
#
loop_
_entity_poly.entity_id
_entity_poly.type
_entity_poly.pdbx_seq_one_letter_code
_entity_poly.pdbx_strand_id
1 'polypeptide(L)'
;MDKIKSRFNSFSGKITLIVMLGISLIAVTVSFVVLVMSRQVFTKNYGDSQEKVFEQIEKEFNDFHDHIQNVFDAIDSSWAFRLYFNETPELDNTQTFQNVYQMEQDLEKSKSADMERLNILVVGYNGKHYLSRTENICVTDQEILQSEPAKKALSDPDVIHYTYTGQAYTTTSRNADTLIISKALYYHESREVYAIAFVTLTMEELKQYYNYFVSDTTSFYLVDDHEIVLCSDRPGITGTHLQEEWFEKIKNADELRMELKQDSTVYTLMKRILPYQKCAIYALIDNDVALQDLYNMPFLIASCSAIGIFILMACLFYTHKTMRPLAKLIGKMSAIR
;
A
#
# COMPACT_ATOMS: atom_id res chain seq x y z
N MET A 1 -59.78 -20.22 -13.53
CA MET A 1 -58.58 -21.03 -13.73
C MET A 1 -58.67 -21.92 -14.97
N ASP A 2 -59.84 -22.47 -15.33
CA ASP A 2 -59.95 -23.41 -16.46
C ASP A 2 -59.75 -22.82 -17.87
N LYS A 3 -59.99 -21.54 -18.09
CA LYS A 3 -59.72 -20.85 -19.37
C LYS A 3 -58.23 -20.67 -19.65
N ILE A 4 -57.36 -20.66 -18.63
CA ILE A 4 -55.90 -20.57 -18.77
C ILE A 4 -55.36 -21.97 -19.11
N LYS A 5 -55.81 -23.02 -18.44
CA LYS A 5 -55.41 -24.41 -18.73
C LYS A 5 -55.79 -24.85 -20.17
N SER A 6 -56.97 -24.47 -20.68
CA SER A 6 -57.33 -24.78 -22.04
C SER A 6 -56.52 -24.06 -23.13
N ARG A 7 -55.93 -22.87 -22.80
CA ARG A 7 -55.10 -22.14 -23.73
C ARG A 7 -53.70 -22.72 -23.86
N PHE A 8 -53.14 -23.29 -22.79
CA PHE A 8 -51.81 -23.96 -22.83
C PHE A 8 -51.85 -25.33 -23.50
N ASN A 9 -53.05 -25.96 -23.63
CA ASN A 9 -53.19 -27.24 -24.30
C ASN A 9 -53.29 -27.15 -25.82
N SER A 10 -53.41 -25.95 -26.41
CA SER A 10 -53.36 -25.78 -27.86
C SER A 10 -51.90 -25.98 -28.37
N PHE A 11 -51.73 -26.55 -29.57
CA PHE A 11 -50.44 -26.76 -30.20
C PHE A 11 -49.59 -25.49 -30.24
N SER A 12 -50.18 -24.36 -30.57
CA SER A 12 -49.53 -23.03 -30.53
C SER A 12 -49.10 -22.63 -29.12
N GLY A 13 -49.88 -22.95 -28.08
CA GLY A 13 -49.52 -22.66 -26.68
C GLY A 13 -48.31 -23.47 -26.20
N LYS A 14 -48.22 -24.73 -26.61
CA LYS A 14 -47.09 -25.61 -26.28
C LYS A 14 -45.78 -25.13 -26.95
N ILE A 15 -45.84 -24.73 -28.22
CA ILE A 15 -44.65 -24.17 -28.92
C ILE A 15 -44.21 -22.87 -28.25
N THR A 16 -45.08 -21.95 -27.93
CA THR A 16 -44.74 -20.72 -27.24
C THR A 16 -44.10 -20.99 -25.89
N LEU A 17 -44.59 -21.96 -25.13
CA LEU A 17 -44.02 -22.34 -23.83
C LEU A 17 -42.61 -22.94 -23.98
N ILE A 18 -42.38 -23.82 -24.97
CA ILE A 18 -41.07 -24.40 -25.26
C ILE A 18 -40.07 -23.32 -25.65
N VAL A 19 -40.45 -22.39 -26.52
CA VAL A 19 -39.61 -21.27 -26.95
C VAL A 19 -39.27 -20.35 -25.75
N MET A 20 -40.25 -20.05 -24.90
CA MET A 20 -40.01 -19.25 -23.68
C MET A 20 -39.03 -19.94 -22.71
N LEU A 21 -39.23 -21.24 -22.47
CA LEU A 21 -38.29 -22.00 -21.62
C LEU A 21 -36.87 -22.02 -22.20
N GLY A 22 -36.78 -22.22 -23.53
CA GLY A 22 -35.48 -22.18 -24.22
C GLY A 22 -34.78 -20.82 -24.08
N ILE A 23 -35.50 -19.72 -24.32
CA ILE A 23 -34.92 -18.35 -24.17
C ILE A 23 -34.57 -18.08 -22.71
N SER A 24 -35.38 -18.47 -21.74
CA SER A 24 -35.08 -18.32 -20.32
C SER A 24 -33.86 -19.10 -19.90
N LEU A 25 -33.70 -20.32 -20.39
CA LEU A 25 -32.54 -21.17 -20.10
C LEU A 25 -31.24 -20.53 -20.66
N ILE A 26 -31.27 -20.05 -21.92
CA ILE A 26 -30.17 -19.37 -22.56
C ILE A 26 -29.80 -18.09 -21.77
N ALA A 27 -30.78 -17.28 -21.39
CA ALA A 27 -30.55 -16.06 -20.64
C ALA A 27 -29.86 -16.33 -19.28
N VAL A 28 -30.33 -17.34 -18.54
CA VAL A 28 -29.74 -17.76 -17.27
C VAL A 28 -28.31 -18.26 -17.46
N THR A 29 -28.08 -19.09 -18.50
CA THR A 29 -26.75 -19.62 -18.80
C THR A 29 -25.74 -18.49 -19.16
N VAL A 30 -26.17 -17.58 -20.04
CA VAL A 30 -25.33 -16.41 -20.42
C VAL A 30 -25.05 -15.53 -19.21
N SER A 31 -26.04 -15.24 -18.37
CA SER A 31 -25.88 -14.46 -17.15
C SER A 31 -24.87 -15.12 -16.21
N PHE A 32 -24.94 -16.44 -16.03
CA PHE A 32 -23.98 -17.18 -15.19
C PHE A 32 -22.55 -17.11 -15.75
N VAL A 33 -22.38 -17.32 -17.05
CA VAL A 33 -21.06 -17.24 -17.72
C VAL A 33 -20.48 -15.83 -17.58
N VAL A 34 -21.27 -14.79 -17.85
CA VAL A 34 -20.84 -13.38 -17.68
C VAL A 34 -20.40 -13.10 -16.25
N LEU A 35 -21.16 -13.61 -15.26
CA LEU A 35 -20.81 -13.42 -13.85
C LEU A 35 -19.47 -14.07 -13.49
N VAL A 36 -19.23 -15.31 -13.90
CA VAL A 36 -17.97 -16.02 -13.64
C VAL A 36 -16.80 -15.30 -14.33
N MET A 37 -16.97 -14.91 -15.61
CA MET A 37 -15.94 -14.18 -16.35
C MET A 37 -15.66 -12.80 -15.73
N SER A 38 -16.71 -12.06 -15.36
CA SER A 38 -16.55 -10.74 -14.70
C SER A 38 -15.78 -10.87 -13.39
N ARG A 39 -16.07 -11.89 -12.58
CA ARG A 39 -15.33 -12.13 -11.34
C ARG A 39 -13.84 -12.39 -11.60
N GLN A 40 -13.50 -13.25 -12.54
CA GLN A 40 -12.11 -13.56 -12.90
C GLN A 40 -11.36 -12.33 -13.42
N VAL A 41 -11.98 -11.59 -14.34
CA VAL A 41 -11.38 -10.37 -14.91
C VAL A 41 -11.18 -9.29 -13.84
N PHE A 42 -12.17 -9.11 -12.96
CA PHE A 42 -12.05 -8.14 -11.87
C PHE A 42 -10.96 -8.52 -10.88
N THR A 43 -10.92 -9.77 -10.40
CA THR A 43 -9.88 -10.22 -9.46
C THR A 43 -8.48 -10.01 -10.04
N LYS A 44 -8.30 -10.37 -11.32
CA LYS A 44 -7.03 -10.14 -12.01
C LYS A 44 -6.69 -8.67 -12.12
N ASN A 45 -7.61 -7.84 -12.64
CA ASN A 45 -7.37 -6.43 -12.84
C ASN A 45 -7.16 -5.68 -11.51
N TYR A 46 -7.90 -6.07 -10.46
CA TYR A 46 -7.71 -5.53 -9.12
C TYR A 46 -6.32 -5.86 -8.59
N GLY A 47 -5.91 -7.15 -8.65
CA GLY A 47 -4.58 -7.56 -8.24
C GLY A 47 -3.46 -6.87 -9.02
N ASP A 48 -3.58 -6.76 -10.35
CA ASP A 48 -2.61 -6.06 -11.20
C ASP A 48 -2.57 -4.55 -10.90
N SER A 49 -3.71 -3.95 -10.52
CA SER A 49 -3.78 -2.55 -10.09
C SER A 49 -3.09 -2.35 -8.74
N GLN A 50 -3.34 -3.21 -7.77
CA GLN A 50 -2.71 -3.16 -6.45
C GLN A 50 -1.20 -3.38 -6.55
N GLU A 51 -0.75 -4.25 -7.43
CA GLU A 51 0.66 -4.49 -7.68
C GLU A 51 1.37 -3.23 -8.17
N LYS A 52 0.78 -2.49 -9.11
CA LYS A 52 1.34 -1.21 -9.60
C LYS A 52 1.41 -0.14 -8.50
N VAL A 53 0.38 -0.09 -7.64
CA VAL A 53 0.40 0.83 -6.49
C VAL A 53 1.51 0.44 -5.52
N PHE A 54 1.71 -0.86 -5.31
CA PHE A 54 2.76 -1.38 -4.44
C PHE A 54 4.17 -1.15 -5.01
N GLU A 55 4.35 -1.25 -6.33
CA GLU A 55 5.57 -0.83 -7.03
C GLU A 55 5.84 0.68 -6.87
N GLN A 56 4.79 1.49 -6.87
CA GLN A 56 4.94 2.92 -6.61
C GLN A 56 5.45 3.19 -5.19
N ILE A 57 4.94 2.47 -4.19
CA ILE A 57 5.44 2.56 -2.81
C ILE A 57 6.92 2.16 -2.73
N GLU A 58 7.31 1.05 -3.37
CA GLU A 58 8.72 0.64 -3.44
C GLU A 58 9.60 1.77 -3.99
N LYS A 59 9.16 2.40 -5.07
CA LYS A 59 9.87 3.52 -5.67
C LYS A 59 9.98 4.71 -4.70
N GLU A 60 8.89 5.09 -4.03
CA GLU A 60 8.89 6.20 -3.08
C GLU A 60 9.82 5.94 -1.88
N PHE A 61 9.89 4.72 -1.37
CA PHE A 61 10.84 4.36 -0.33
C PHE A 61 12.29 4.38 -0.82
N ASN A 62 12.56 3.99 -2.07
CA ASN A 62 13.89 4.11 -2.66
C ASN A 62 14.27 5.58 -2.90
N ASP A 63 13.36 6.38 -3.47
CA ASP A 63 13.58 7.82 -3.66
C ASP A 63 13.83 8.52 -2.29
N PHE A 64 13.08 8.13 -1.26
CA PHE A 64 13.31 8.60 0.10
C PHE A 64 14.70 8.22 0.63
N HIS A 65 15.15 6.97 0.41
CA HIS A 65 16.50 6.54 0.79
C HIS A 65 17.58 7.37 0.10
N ASP A 66 17.43 7.59 -1.22
CA ASP A 66 18.39 8.40 -1.98
C ASP A 66 18.47 9.84 -1.45
N HIS A 67 17.34 10.40 -1.04
CA HIS A 67 17.32 11.71 -0.40
C HIS A 67 18.03 11.71 0.96
N ILE A 68 17.83 10.70 1.80
CA ILE A 68 18.54 10.52 3.07
C ILE A 68 20.03 10.36 2.83
N GLN A 69 20.43 9.56 1.84
CA GLN A 69 21.81 9.39 1.43
C GLN A 69 22.44 10.74 1.08
N ASN A 70 21.78 11.55 0.25
CA ASN A 70 22.26 12.88 -0.13
C ASN A 70 22.45 13.81 1.07
N VAL A 71 21.58 13.76 2.08
CA VAL A 71 21.72 14.53 3.32
C VAL A 71 22.94 14.07 4.09
N PHE A 72 23.13 12.77 4.29
CA PHE A 72 24.31 12.26 5.00
C PHE A 72 25.61 12.53 4.25
N ASP A 73 25.61 12.44 2.93
CA ASP A 73 26.76 12.75 2.08
C ASP A 73 27.11 14.24 2.12
N ALA A 74 26.10 15.12 2.21
CA ALA A 74 26.33 16.56 2.42
C ALA A 74 26.97 16.83 3.78
N ILE A 75 26.52 16.18 4.85
CA ILE A 75 27.13 16.28 6.18
C ILE A 75 28.56 15.77 6.15
N ASP A 76 28.79 14.58 5.58
CA ASP A 76 30.10 13.94 5.54
C ASP A 76 31.12 14.72 4.68
N SER A 77 30.67 15.32 3.58
CA SER A 77 31.53 16.14 2.71
C SER A 77 31.77 17.55 3.24
N SER A 78 30.96 18.07 4.14
CA SER A 78 31.02 19.42 4.65
C SER A 78 32.23 19.61 5.58
N TRP A 79 33.13 20.55 5.22
CA TRP A 79 34.23 20.95 6.08
C TRP A 79 33.72 21.60 7.38
N ALA A 80 32.54 22.26 7.34
CA ALA A 80 31.96 22.94 8.48
C ALA A 80 31.52 21.96 9.57
N PHE A 81 30.90 20.83 9.20
CA PHE A 81 30.59 19.75 10.14
C PHE A 81 31.84 19.14 10.74
N ARG A 82 32.84 18.82 9.92
CA ARG A 82 34.14 18.26 10.43
C ARG A 82 34.83 19.22 11.38
N LEU A 83 34.85 20.51 11.07
CA LEU A 83 35.48 21.52 11.95
C LEU A 83 34.74 21.67 13.27
N TYR A 84 33.38 21.66 13.23
CA TYR A 84 32.53 21.80 14.43
C TYR A 84 32.70 20.64 15.40
N PHE A 85 32.81 19.43 14.89
CA PHE A 85 32.92 18.20 15.65
C PHE A 85 34.37 17.79 15.91
N ASN A 86 35.38 18.56 15.45
CA ASN A 86 36.75 18.35 15.79
C ASN A 86 37.05 18.99 17.17
N GLU A 87 37.91 18.36 17.94
CA GLU A 87 38.32 18.90 19.25
C GLU A 87 39.29 20.06 19.14
N THR A 88 40.09 20.12 18.07
CA THR A 88 41.12 21.15 17.87
C THR A 88 41.14 21.69 16.42
N PRO A 89 41.22 23.00 16.22
CA PRO A 89 41.33 24.08 17.24
C PRO A 89 39.97 24.44 17.85
N GLU A 90 39.94 24.93 19.11
CA GLU A 90 38.76 25.54 19.69
C GLU A 90 38.38 26.78 18.89
N LEU A 91 37.11 26.82 18.44
CA LEU A 91 36.51 27.95 17.72
C LEU A 91 36.09 29.02 18.72
N ASP A 92 36.41 30.29 18.43
CA ASP A 92 35.81 31.40 19.17
C ASP A 92 34.29 31.52 18.85
N ASN A 93 33.57 32.35 19.60
CA ASN A 93 32.12 32.51 19.43
C ASN A 93 31.72 32.97 18.02
N THR A 94 32.52 33.82 17.38
CA THR A 94 32.25 34.34 16.03
C THR A 94 32.49 33.25 14.99
N GLN A 95 33.56 32.50 15.12
CA GLN A 95 33.90 31.37 14.26
C GLN A 95 32.84 30.26 14.41
N THR A 96 32.41 29.96 15.62
CA THR A 96 31.34 28.98 15.89
C THR A 96 30.04 29.38 15.19
N PHE A 97 29.62 30.65 15.30
CA PHE A 97 28.43 31.12 14.62
C PHE A 97 28.55 31.02 13.09
N GLN A 98 29.67 31.45 12.53
CA GLN A 98 29.92 31.34 11.08
C GLN A 98 29.91 29.90 10.60
N ASN A 99 30.51 29.03 11.42
CA ASN A 99 30.55 27.60 11.10
C ASN A 99 29.19 26.95 11.12
N VAL A 100 28.36 27.22 12.14
CA VAL A 100 26.97 26.71 12.21
C VAL A 100 26.12 27.24 11.04
N TYR A 101 26.29 28.53 10.69
CA TYR A 101 25.63 29.08 9.52
C TYR A 101 26.03 28.34 8.22
N GLN A 102 27.31 28.01 8.06
CA GLN A 102 27.75 27.22 6.90
C GLN A 102 27.22 25.81 6.90
N MET A 103 27.10 25.15 8.07
CA MET A 103 26.46 23.84 8.21
C MET A 103 25.00 23.87 7.74
N GLU A 104 24.24 24.91 8.14
CA GLU A 104 22.87 25.12 7.67
C GLU A 104 22.80 25.27 6.15
N GLN A 105 23.68 26.09 5.57
CA GLN A 105 23.73 26.29 4.12
C GLN A 105 24.07 25.02 3.35
N ASP A 106 24.97 24.20 3.87
CA ASP A 106 25.34 22.95 3.23
C ASP A 106 24.19 21.92 3.26
N LEU A 107 23.45 21.86 4.38
CA LEU A 107 22.25 21.03 4.50
C LEU A 107 21.10 21.52 3.60
N GLU A 108 20.85 22.83 3.56
CA GLU A 108 19.77 23.39 2.74
C GLU A 108 19.95 23.08 1.25
N LYS A 109 21.20 23.02 0.77
CA LYS A 109 21.49 22.65 -0.63
C LYS A 109 21.22 21.18 -0.93
N SER A 110 21.24 20.31 0.06
CA SER A 110 21.04 18.87 -0.09
C SER A 110 19.61 18.43 0.13
N LYS A 111 18.80 19.26 0.79
CA LYS A 111 17.39 18.94 1.07
C LYS A 111 16.54 19.10 -0.18
N SER A 112 15.72 18.11 -0.47
CA SER A 112 14.57 18.26 -1.35
C SER A 112 13.40 18.92 -0.60
N ALA A 113 12.40 19.43 -1.31
CA ALA A 113 11.21 20.05 -0.71
C ALA A 113 10.48 19.12 0.29
N ASP A 114 10.49 17.82 0.03
CA ASP A 114 9.89 16.80 0.90
C ASP A 114 10.68 16.58 2.19
N MET A 115 11.95 16.99 2.19
CA MET A 115 12.88 16.84 3.32
C MET A 115 12.92 18.05 4.27
N GLU A 116 12.25 19.16 3.95
CA GLU A 116 12.20 20.35 4.82
C GLU A 116 11.66 20.05 6.22
N ARG A 117 10.84 18.99 6.34
CA ARG A 117 10.21 18.57 7.60
C ARG A 117 11.06 17.62 8.44
N LEU A 118 12.13 17.07 7.88
CA LEU A 118 12.95 16.11 8.60
C LEU A 118 13.75 16.78 9.71
N ASN A 119 13.79 16.11 10.86
CA ASN A 119 14.62 16.51 11.97
C ASN A 119 15.97 15.80 11.88
N ILE A 120 17.03 16.58 11.62
CA ILE A 120 18.40 16.09 11.49
C ILE A 120 19.15 16.48 12.75
N LEU A 121 19.63 15.47 13.47
CA LEU A 121 20.46 15.62 14.65
C LEU A 121 21.84 15.00 14.39
N VAL A 122 22.90 15.75 14.66
CA VAL A 122 24.27 15.22 14.64
C VAL A 122 24.86 15.36 16.04
N VAL A 123 25.39 14.27 16.59
CA VAL A 123 25.99 14.25 17.93
C VAL A 123 27.44 13.81 17.84
N GLY A 124 28.35 14.64 18.31
CA GLY A 124 29.79 14.41 18.31
C GLY A 124 30.29 13.82 19.61
N TYR A 125 31.43 13.14 19.54
CA TYR A 125 32.14 12.64 20.73
C TYR A 125 32.82 13.73 21.54
N ASN A 126 32.93 14.95 20.97
CA ASN A 126 33.46 16.14 21.66
C ASN A 126 32.43 16.85 22.57
N GLY A 127 31.24 16.25 22.78
CA GLY A 127 30.19 16.84 23.61
C GLY A 127 29.38 17.97 22.92
N LYS A 128 29.54 18.13 21.62
CA LYS A 128 28.74 19.08 20.82
C LYS A 128 27.67 18.35 20.05
N HIS A 129 26.55 19.03 19.80
CA HIS A 129 25.52 18.55 18.91
C HIS A 129 25.05 19.65 17.96
N TYR A 130 24.45 19.25 16.85
CA TYR A 130 23.78 20.11 15.89
C TYR A 130 22.38 19.59 15.64
N LEU A 131 21.38 20.48 15.66
CA LEU A 131 19.99 20.17 15.38
C LEU A 131 19.48 21.10 14.29
N SER A 132 18.94 20.53 13.19
CA SER A 132 18.49 21.30 12.02
C SER A 132 17.19 22.10 12.25
N ARG A 133 16.47 21.82 13.33
CA ARG A 133 15.23 22.50 13.72
C ARG A 133 15.38 23.16 15.07
N THR A 134 14.60 24.22 15.30
CA THR A 134 14.51 24.92 16.57
C THR A 134 13.67 24.11 17.55
N GLU A 135 14.19 23.01 18.05
CA GLU A 135 13.59 22.12 19.05
C GLU A 135 14.56 21.93 20.22
N ASN A 136 14.06 21.40 21.33
CA ASN A 136 14.91 21.04 22.45
C ASN A 136 15.22 19.54 22.43
N ILE A 137 16.47 19.20 22.67
CA ILE A 137 16.88 17.82 22.94
C ILE A 137 16.46 17.47 24.38
N CYS A 138 15.81 16.32 24.55
CA CYS A 138 15.23 15.88 25.83
C CYS A 138 16.08 14.88 26.60
N VAL A 139 17.17 14.43 25.99
CA VAL A 139 18.11 13.42 26.51
C VAL A 139 19.53 13.94 26.37
N THR A 140 20.46 13.40 27.13
CA THR A 140 21.87 13.83 27.03
C THR A 140 22.54 13.28 25.78
N ASP A 141 23.57 13.97 25.27
CA ASP A 141 24.35 13.50 24.11
C ASP A 141 24.94 12.11 24.37
N GLN A 142 25.32 11.81 25.61
CA GLN A 142 25.84 10.51 25.99
C GLN A 142 24.77 9.39 25.89
N GLU A 143 23.53 9.66 26.29
CA GLU A 143 22.42 8.72 26.13
C GLU A 143 22.11 8.47 24.65
N ILE A 144 22.16 9.51 23.81
CA ILE A 144 21.98 9.38 22.36
C ILE A 144 23.07 8.49 21.76
N LEU A 145 24.35 8.75 22.10
CA LEU A 145 25.48 7.97 21.59
C LEU A 145 25.50 6.51 22.09
N GLN A 146 24.80 6.20 23.18
CA GLN A 146 24.65 4.85 23.73
C GLN A 146 23.35 4.15 23.25
N SER A 147 22.52 4.85 22.51
CA SER A 147 21.25 4.31 22.00
C SER A 147 21.45 3.18 20.97
N GLU A 148 20.42 2.41 20.72
CA GLU A 148 20.47 1.33 19.73
C GLU A 148 20.75 1.83 18.30
N PRO A 149 20.10 2.92 17.80
CA PRO A 149 20.45 3.50 16.51
C PRO A 149 21.93 3.88 16.40
N ALA A 150 22.52 4.44 17.46
CA ALA A 150 23.94 4.78 17.49
C ALA A 150 24.84 3.54 17.43
N LYS A 151 24.50 2.49 18.19
CA LYS A 151 25.26 1.22 18.19
C LYS A 151 25.21 0.54 16.83
N LYS A 152 24.04 0.54 16.16
CA LYS A 152 23.92 0.01 14.79
C LYS A 152 24.82 0.79 13.83
N ALA A 153 24.79 2.13 13.86
CA ALA A 153 25.62 2.97 13.02
C ALA A 153 27.14 2.72 13.26
N LEU A 154 27.54 2.47 14.49
CA LEU A 154 28.95 2.15 14.82
C LEU A 154 29.37 0.76 14.38
N SER A 155 28.44 -0.20 14.36
CA SER A 155 28.74 -1.58 13.95
C SER A 155 29.07 -1.71 12.45
N ASP A 156 28.47 -0.85 11.63
CA ASP A 156 28.71 -0.80 10.18
C ASP A 156 28.66 0.69 9.71
N PRO A 157 29.77 1.44 9.85
CA PRO A 157 29.78 2.89 9.61
C PRO A 157 29.48 3.31 8.17
N ASP A 158 29.69 2.41 7.21
CA ASP A 158 29.49 2.69 5.78
C ASP A 158 28.02 2.57 5.37
N VAL A 159 27.15 2.03 6.25
CA VAL A 159 25.76 1.74 5.96
C VAL A 159 24.80 2.69 6.70
N ILE A 160 23.68 3.01 6.06
CA ILE A 160 22.58 3.72 6.68
C ILE A 160 21.66 2.69 7.37
N HIS A 161 21.42 2.89 8.65
CA HIS A 161 20.63 1.99 9.48
C HIS A 161 19.26 2.57 9.79
N TYR A 162 18.22 1.75 9.64
CA TYR A 162 16.83 2.06 9.96
C TYR A 162 16.48 1.36 11.27
N THR A 163 16.00 2.10 12.26
CA THR A 163 15.69 1.53 13.58
C THR A 163 14.40 2.12 14.12
N TYR A 164 13.44 1.28 14.46
CA TYR A 164 12.26 1.69 15.20
C TYR A 164 12.63 2.01 16.65
N THR A 165 12.04 3.09 17.17
CA THR A 165 12.12 3.43 18.60
C THR A 165 10.75 3.95 19.07
N GLY A 166 10.32 3.54 20.28
CA GLY A 166 9.08 4.03 20.91
C GLY A 166 9.16 5.48 21.36
N GLN A 167 10.34 6.08 21.31
CA GLN A 167 10.60 7.48 21.65
C GLN A 167 11.93 7.92 21.02
N ALA A 168 11.99 9.19 20.63
CA ALA A 168 13.21 9.77 20.09
C ALA A 168 13.74 10.92 20.96
N TYR A 169 14.66 11.72 20.43
CA TYR A 169 15.55 12.56 21.21
C TYR A 169 15.05 13.97 21.45
N THR A 170 14.03 14.44 20.71
CA THR A 170 13.55 15.82 20.75
C THR A 170 12.16 15.95 21.34
N THR A 171 11.76 17.17 21.69
CA THR A 171 10.46 17.45 22.34
C THR A 171 9.27 16.96 21.54
N THR A 172 9.32 17.01 20.21
CA THR A 172 8.23 16.56 19.32
C THR A 172 8.19 15.04 19.18
N SER A 173 9.32 14.37 19.26
CA SER A 173 9.45 12.93 19.00
C SER A 173 9.58 12.08 20.28
N ARG A 174 9.71 12.71 21.47
CA ARG A 174 9.92 12.01 22.74
C ARG A 174 8.86 10.99 23.12
N ASN A 175 7.61 11.26 22.78
CA ASN A 175 6.46 10.43 23.15
C ASN A 175 5.75 9.84 21.92
N ALA A 176 6.43 9.78 20.79
CA ALA A 176 5.90 9.26 19.54
C ALA A 176 6.73 8.05 19.08
N ASP A 177 6.04 7.08 18.51
CA ASP A 177 6.69 6.02 17.76
C ASP A 177 7.44 6.63 16.56
N THR A 178 8.71 6.32 16.43
CA THR A 178 9.60 6.94 15.46
C THR A 178 10.46 5.93 14.73
N LEU A 179 10.75 6.23 13.49
CA LEU A 179 11.84 5.61 12.72
C LEU A 179 13.05 6.52 12.81
N ILE A 180 14.13 6.03 13.37
CA ILE A 180 15.42 6.71 13.40
C ILE A 180 16.33 6.11 12.35
N ILE A 181 16.83 6.97 11.46
CA ILE A 181 17.78 6.62 10.43
C ILE A 181 19.12 7.17 10.86
N SER A 182 20.14 6.33 10.98
CA SER A 182 21.43 6.70 11.54
C SER A 182 22.60 6.29 10.65
N LYS A 183 23.65 7.13 10.64
CA LYS A 183 24.91 6.88 9.94
C LYS A 183 26.07 7.42 10.79
N ALA A 184 27.15 6.66 10.93
CA ALA A 184 28.37 7.15 11.54
C ALA A 184 29.14 8.06 10.57
N LEU A 185 29.70 9.13 11.11
CA LEU A 185 30.55 10.07 10.40
C LEU A 185 32.00 9.85 10.87
N TYR A 186 32.89 9.56 9.95
CA TYR A 186 34.26 9.23 10.29
C TYR A 186 35.26 9.96 9.39
N TYR A 187 36.49 10.12 9.89
CA TYR A 187 37.59 10.63 9.08
C TYR A 187 38.01 9.56 8.06
N HIS A 188 37.96 9.87 6.77
CA HIS A 188 38.29 8.92 5.70
C HIS A 188 39.70 8.33 5.82
N GLU A 189 40.66 9.10 6.35
CA GLU A 189 42.07 8.69 6.49
C GLU A 189 42.27 7.74 7.68
N SER A 190 41.71 8.05 8.86
CA SER A 190 41.91 7.28 10.09
C SER A 190 40.84 6.24 10.36
N ARG A 191 39.67 6.33 9.70
CA ARG A 191 38.47 5.55 10.01
C ARG A 191 37.91 5.79 11.42
N GLU A 192 38.39 6.83 12.08
CA GLU A 192 37.91 7.22 13.41
C GLU A 192 36.56 7.94 13.30
N VAL A 193 35.60 7.46 14.04
CA VAL A 193 34.25 8.06 14.07
C VAL A 193 34.28 9.30 14.97
N TYR A 194 33.93 10.46 14.43
CA TYR A 194 33.89 11.72 15.16
C TYR A 194 32.49 12.14 15.60
N ALA A 195 31.42 11.67 14.89
CA ALA A 195 30.03 11.97 15.20
C ALA A 195 29.11 10.89 14.64
N ILE A 196 27.87 10.92 15.07
CA ILE A 196 26.79 10.12 14.48
C ILE A 196 25.68 11.08 14.05
N ALA A 197 25.22 10.92 12.81
CA ALA A 197 24.08 11.66 12.27
C ALA A 197 22.81 10.82 12.36
N PHE A 198 21.71 11.46 12.74
CA PHE A 198 20.39 10.87 12.90
C PHE A 198 19.37 11.69 12.12
N VAL A 199 18.50 11.02 11.39
CA VAL A 199 17.27 11.58 10.83
C VAL A 199 16.10 10.90 11.51
N THR A 200 15.20 11.68 12.09
CA THR A 200 14.05 11.16 12.84
C THR A 200 12.77 11.46 12.09
N LEU A 201 11.94 10.41 11.91
CA LEU A 201 10.58 10.52 11.40
C LEU A 201 9.61 9.91 12.40
N THR A 202 8.53 10.63 12.66
CA THR A 202 7.39 10.05 13.37
C THR A 202 6.62 9.09 12.45
N MET A 203 5.90 8.12 13.03
CA MET A 203 5.05 7.21 12.23
C MET A 203 3.98 7.97 11.44
N GLU A 204 3.54 9.15 11.92
CA GLU A 204 2.58 9.98 11.18
C GLU A 204 3.22 10.59 9.91
N GLU A 205 4.47 11.04 9.99
CA GLU A 205 5.21 11.53 8.82
C GLU A 205 5.50 10.39 7.83
N LEU A 206 5.77 9.19 8.33
CA LEU A 206 6.04 8.03 7.47
C LEU A 206 4.79 7.53 6.73
N LYS A 207 3.59 7.70 7.30
CA LYS A 207 2.33 7.31 6.66
C LYS A 207 2.11 7.94 5.29
N GLN A 208 2.62 9.13 5.02
CA GLN A 208 2.47 9.79 3.71
C GLN A 208 2.94 8.92 2.53
N TYR A 209 3.92 8.03 2.76
CA TYR A 209 4.50 7.17 1.72
C TYR A 209 3.64 5.95 1.37
N TYR A 210 2.69 5.55 2.23
CA TYR A 210 1.90 4.34 2.03
C TYR A 210 0.39 4.49 2.32
N ASN A 211 -0.05 5.61 2.91
CA ASN A 211 -1.44 5.77 3.35
C ASN A 211 -2.48 5.67 2.22
N TYR A 212 -2.11 6.03 1.01
CA TYR A 212 -2.99 5.91 -0.18
C TYR A 212 -3.20 4.45 -0.63
N PHE A 213 -2.37 3.53 -0.18
CA PHE A 213 -2.51 2.10 -0.43
C PHE A 213 -3.36 1.40 0.64
N VAL A 214 -3.28 1.87 1.88
CA VAL A 214 -3.97 1.26 3.02
C VAL A 214 -5.47 1.50 2.93
N SER A 215 -6.24 0.45 3.18
CA SER A 215 -7.71 0.48 3.19
C SER A 215 -8.24 -0.62 4.10
N ASP A 216 -9.57 -0.75 4.20
CA ASP A 216 -10.20 -1.87 4.92
C ASP A 216 -9.82 -3.25 4.34
N THR A 217 -9.34 -3.27 3.09
CA THR A 217 -8.96 -4.51 2.38
C THR A 217 -7.46 -4.73 2.29
N THR A 218 -6.65 -3.70 2.55
CA THR A 218 -5.19 -3.75 2.34
C THR A 218 -4.45 -3.30 3.58
N SER A 219 -3.45 -4.08 3.99
CA SER A 219 -2.55 -3.75 5.09
C SER A 219 -1.12 -3.67 4.59
N PHE A 220 -0.35 -2.77 5.18
CA PHE A 220 1.04 -2.48 4.84
C PHE A 220 1.98 -2.78 6.01
N TYR A 221 3.16 -3.33 5.69
CA TYR A 221 4.20 -3.63 6.66
C TYR A 221 5.58 -3.30 6.07
N LEU A 222 6.36 -2.51 6.77
CA LEU A 222 7.80 -2.33 6.53
C LEU A 222 8.55 -3.13 7.60
N VAL A 223 9.38 -4.07 7.20
CA VAL A 223 10.04 -5.03 8.10
C VAL A 223 11.55 -5.04 7.83
N ASP A 224 12.36 -5.01 8.87
CA ASP A 224 13.82 -5.09 8.75
C ASP A 224 14.32 -6.54 8.53
N ASP A 225 15.63 -6.69 8.36
CA ASP A 225 16.30 -7.98 8.17
C ASP A 225 16.27 -8.90 9.43
N HIS A 226 15.87 -8.34 10.58
CA HIS A 226 15.64 -9.08 11.83
C HIS A 226 14.16 -9.38 12.07
N GLU A 227 13.28 -9.18 11.05
CA GLU A 227 11.83 -9.43 11.13
C GLU A 227 11.09 -8.49 12.09
N ILE A 228 11.70 -7.36 12.44
CA ILE A 228 11.04 -6.34 13.26
C ILE A 228 10.23 -5.43 12.35
N VAL A 229 8.97 -5.22 12.71
CA VAL A 229 8.08 -4.28 12.00
C VAL A 229 8.53 -2.86 12.33
N LEU A 230 9.13 -2.19 11.35
CA LEU A 230 9.55 -0.79 11.47
C LEU A 230 8.36 0.16 11.35
N CYS A 231 7.38 -0.21 10.52
CA CYS A 231 6.18 0.59 10.28
C CYS A 231 5.02 -0.28 9.76
N SER A 232 3.81 0.03 10.18
CA SER A 232 2.58 -0.61 9.70
C SER A 232 1.36 0.30 9.90
N ASP A 233 0.29 0.04 9.13
CA ASP A 233 -1.03 0.60 9.38
C ASP A 233 -1.75 -0.06 10.57
N ARG A 234 -1.32 -1.27 10.96
CA ARG A 234 -1.92 -2.00 12.07
C ARG A 234 -1.40 -1.50 13.43
N PRO A 235 -2.29 -1.11 14.35
CA PRO A 235 -1.86 -0.62 15.65
C PRO A 235 -1.23 -1.73 16.50
N GLY A 236 -0.17 -1.38 17.25
CA GLY A 236 0.42 -2.22 18.28
C GLY A 236 1.38 -3.32 17.79
N ILE A 237 1.66 -3.39 16.48
CA ILE A 237 2.64 -4.36 15.94
C ILE A 237 3.99 -3.73 15.61
N THR A 238 4.05 -2.41 15.48
CA THR A 238 5.31 -1.70 15.22
C THR A 238 6.29 -1.91 16.37
N GLY A 239 7.53 -2.21 16.05
CA GLY A 239 8.58 -2.57 17.01
C GLY A 239 8.54 -4.02 17.51
N THR A 240 7.62 -4.84 17.02
CA THR A 240 7.55 -6.27 17.37
C THR A 240 8.01 -7.16 16.23
N HIS A 241 8.37 -8.40 16.51
CA HIS A 241 8.62 -9.39 15.48
C HIS A 241 7.33 -9.78 14.78
N LEU A 242 7.36 -9.83 13.44
CA LEU A 242 6.24 -10.25 12.62
C LEU A 242 6.15 -11.79 12.60
N GLN A 243 5.27 -12.35 13.43
CA GLN A 243 5.12 -13.81 13.61
C GLN A 243 3.81 -14.35 13.01
N GLU A 244 3.36 -13.77 11.92
CA GLU A 244 2.13 -14.17 11.21
C GLU A 244 2.41 -15.35 10.24
N GLU A 245 1.50 -16.31 10.17
CA GLU A 245 1.66 -17.49 9.28
C GLU A 245 1.82 -17.09 7.80
N TRP A 246 1.10 -16.06 7.37
CA TRP A 246 1.19 -15.56 6.00
C TRP A 246 2.58 -14.96 5.71
N PHE A 247 3.20 -14.32 6.70
CA PHE A 247 4.52 -13.70 6.56
C PHE A 247 5.60 -14.75 6.28
N GLU A 248 5.61 -15.85 7.04
CA GLU A 248 6.56 -16.94 6.84
C GLU A 248 6.46 -17.55 5.43
N LYS A 249 5.25 -17.60 4.87
CA LYS A 249 5.03 -18.11 3.51
C LYS A 249 5.61 -17.19 2.44
N ILE A 250 5.32 -15.89 2.48
CA ILE A 250 5.80 -14.95 1.46
C ILE A 250 7.27 -14.60 1.61
N LYS A 251 7.79 -14.54 2.84
CA LYS A 251 9.20 -14.26 3.10
C LYS A 251 10.14 -15.22 2.38
N ASN A 252 9.83 -16.52 2.46
CA ASN A 252 10.62 -17.61 1.89
C ASN A 252 10.28 -17.91 0.42
N ALA A 253 9.26 -17.27 -0.16
CA ALA A 253 8.91 -17.46 -1.56
C ALA A 253 9.83 -16.67 -2.50
N ASP A 254 10.16 -17.25 -3.65
CA ASP A 254 10.85 -16.55 -4.74
C ASP A 254 9.92 -15.58 -5.46
N GLU A 255 8.61 -15.80 -5.36
CA GLU A 255 7.58 -14.98 -5.99
C GLU A 255 7.37 -13.68 -5.23
N LEU A 256 7.23 -12.58 -5.98
CA LEU A 256 6.93 -11.25 -5.43
C LEU A 256 5.45 -11.05 -5.09
N ARG A 257 4.59 -11.96 -5.60
CA ARG A 257 3.15 -11.99 -5.37
C ARG A 257 2.68 -13.44 -5.29
N MET A 258 1.85 -13.76 -4.30
CA MET A 258 1.23 -15.07 -4.15
C MET A 258 -0.18 -14.96 -3.58
N GLU A 259 -1.00 -15.96 -3.83
CA GLU A 259 -2.30 -16.11 -3.20
C GLU A 259 -2.24 -17.11 -2.04
N LEU A 260 -2.82 -16.73 -0.93
CA LEU A 260 -2.93 -17.59 0.26
C LEU A 260 -4.40 -17.78 0.61
N LYS A 261 -4.81 -19.04 0.74
CA LYS A 261 -6.13 -19.37 1.27
C LYS A 261 -6.01 -19.75 2.74
N GLN A 262 -6.65 -18.99 3.61
CA GLN A 262 -6.70 -19.22 5.05
C GLN A 262 -8.16 -19.11 5.53
N ASP A 263 -8.66 -20.09 6.26
CA ASP A 263 -10.00 -20.12 6.88
C ASP A 263 -11.18 -19.75 5.93
N SER A 264 -11.14 -20.16 4.68
CA SER A 264 -12.07 -19.83 3.57
C SER A 264 -11.86 -18.47 2.91
N THR A 265 -11.05 -17.57 3.47
CA THR A 265 -10.70 -16.28 2.87
C THR A 265 -9.49 -16.42 1.97
N VAL A 266 -9.51 -15.72 0.84
CA VAL A 266 -8.38 -15.68 -0.10
C VAL A 266 -7.68 -14.34 0.05
N TYR A 267 -6.41 -14.41 0.44
CA TYR A 267 -5.54 -13.24 0.56
C TYR A 267 -4.57 -13.17 -0.61
N THR A 268 -4.30 -11.97 -1.10
CA THR A 268 -3.14 -11.72 -1.96
C THR A 268 -2.03 -11.14 -1.11
N LEU A 269 -0.87 -11.79 -1.15
CA LEU A 269 0.36 -11.36 -0.48
C LEU A 269 1.29 -10.76 -1.53
N MET A 270 1.92 -9.64 -1.19
CA MET A 270 2.93 -9.01 -2.03
C MET A 270 4.18 -8.73 -1.21
N LYS A 271 5.34 -8.82 -1.87
CA LYS A 271 6.65 -8.54 -1.29
C LYS A 271 7.47 -7.68 -2.26
N ARG A 272 8.19 -6.68 -1.72
CA ARG A 272 9.27 -5.97 -2.42
C ARG A 272 10.44 -5.80 -1.47
N ILE A 273 11.63 -6.08 -1.95
CA ILE A 273 12.85 -5.97 -1.17
C ILE A 273 13.45 -4.59 -1.38
N LEU A 274 13.82 -3.94 -0.30
CA LEU A 274 14.51 -2.64 -0.28
C LEU A 274 15.99 -2.89 0.12
N PRO A 275 16.86 -3.22 -0.82
CA PRO A 275 18.18 -3.75 -0.52
C PRO A 275 19.09 -2.74 0.18
N TYR A 276 18.96 -1.46 -0.16
CA TYR A 276 19.78 -0.39 0.43
C TYR A 276 19.42 -0.12 1.89
N GLN A 277 18.13 -0.29 2.23
CA GLN A 277 17.62 -0.11 3.58
C GLN A 277 17.76 -1.38 4.44
N LYS A 278 18.17 -2.50 3.88
CA LYS A 278 18.12 -3.84 4.50
C LYS A 278 16.73 -4.17 5.06
N CYS A 279 15.69 -3.76 4.35
CA CYS A 279 14.30 -3.92 4.72
C CYS A 279 13.51 -4.57 3.58
N ALA A 280 12.30 -4.96 3.86
CA ALA A 280 11.33 -5.35 2.85
C ALA A 280 9.94 -4.78 3.20
N ILE A 281 9.19 -4.44 2.16
CA ILE A 281 7.79 -4.08 2.30
C ILE A 281 6.92 -5.28 1.96
N TYR A 282 5.87 -5.46 2.76
CA TYR A 282 4.87 -6.50 2.58
C TYR A 282 3.49 -5.91 2.54
N ALA A 283 2.63 -6.49 1.73
CA ALA A 283 1.21 -6.17 1.69
C ALA A 283 0.36 -7.42 1.86
N LEU A 284 -0.70 -7.27 2.63
CA LEU A 284 -1.75 -8.28 2.81
C LEU A 284 -3.06 -7.68 2.29
N ILE A 285 -3.65 -8.31 1.28
CA ILE A 285 -4.89 -7.87 0.64
C ILE A 285 -5.97 -8.92 0.86
N ASP A 286 -7.07 -8.54 1.49
CA ASP A 286 -8.25 -9.38 1.65
C ASP A 286 -9.10 -9.33 0.37
N ASN A 287 -9.00 -10.39 -0.45
CA ASN A 287 -9.72 -10.46 -1.72
C ASN A 287 -11.23 -10.63 -1.52
N ASP A 288 -11.68 -11.25 -0.43
CA ASP A 288 -13.11 -11.47 -0.22
C ASP A 288 -13.81 -10.16 0.15
N VAL A 289 -13.18 -9.31 0.95
CA VAL A 289 -13.70 -7.97 1.25
C VAL A 289 -13.60 -7.08 0.01
N ALA A 290 -12.49 -7.10 -0.72
CA ALA A 290 -12.31 -6.33 -1.95
C ALA A 290 -13.34 -6.72 -3.04
N LEU A 291 -13.78 -7.98 -3.06
CA LEU A 291 -14.79 -8.48 -4.00
C LEU A 291 -16.22 -8.34 -3.48
N GLN A 292 -16.44 -7.81 -2.28
CA GLN A 292 -17.77 -7.73 -1.66
C GLN A 292 -18.78 -6.97 -2.54
N ASP A 293 -18.35 -5.92 -3.21
CA ASP A 293 -19.19 -5.17 -4.15
C ASP A 293 -19.61 -6.01 -5.37
N LEU A 294 -18.80 -6.99 -5.76
CA LEU A 294 -19.15 -7.93 -6.82
C LEU A 294 -20.22 -8.97 -6.38
N TYR A 295 -20.39 -9.22 -5.09
CA TYR A 295 -21.45 -10.11 -4.61
C TYR A 295 -22.83 -9.53 -4.86
N ASN A 296 -22.97 -8.23 -5.03
CA ASN A 296 -24.21 -7.57 -5.43
C ASN A 296 -24.48 -7.66 -6.95
N MET A 297 -23.45 -7.94 -7.77
CA MET A 297 -23.59 -8.09 -9.23
C MET A 297 -24.51 -9.25 -9.65
N PRO A 298 -24.51 -10.44 -9.02
CA PRO A 298 -25.44 -11.51 -9.34
C PRO A 298 -26.90 -11.07 -9.23
N PHE A 299 -27.23 -10.30 -8.21
CA PHE A 299 -28.56 -9.77 -8.01
C PHE A 299 -28.96 -8.78 -9.11
N LEU A 300 -28.05 -7.89 -9.51
CA LEU A 300 -28.25 -6.96 -10.63
C LEU A 300 -28.46 -7.71 -11.96
N ILE A 301 -27.61 -8.69 -12.25
CA ILE A 301 -27.67 -9.50 -13.47
C ILE A 301 -28.98 -10.33 -13.47
N ALA A 302 -29.36 -10.93 -12.36
CA ALA A 302 -30.59 -11.68 -12.23
C ALA A 302 -31.83 -10.79 -12.42
N SER A 303 -31.84 -9.58 -11.85
CA SER A 303 -32.93 -8.62 -12.02
C SER A 303 -33.04 -8.10 -13.46
N CYS A 304 -31.94 -7.78 -14.12
CA CYS A 304 -31.92 -7.40 -15.53
C CYS A 304 -32.36 -8.53 -16.44
N SER A 305 -31.96 -9.78 -16.15
CA SER A 305 -32.40 -10.96 -16.88
C SER A 305 -33.89 -11.21 -16.70
N ALA A 306 -34.41 -11.06 -15.49
CA ALA A 306 -35.85 -11.19 -15.20
C ALA A 306 -36.69 -10.13 -15.94
N ILE A 307 -36.20 -8.87 -15.98
CA ILE A 307 -36.85 -7.79 -16.73
C ILE A 307 -36.84 -8.10 -18.22
N GLY A 308 -35.70 -8.57 -18.77
CA GLY A 308 -35.59 -8.98 -20.17
C GLY A 308 -36.55 -10.10 -20.54
N ILE A 309 -36.68 -11.13 -19.70
CA ILE A 309 -37.64 -12.23 -19.86
C ILE A 309 -39.07 -11.70 -19.81
N PHE A 310 -39.39 -10.79 -18.89
CA PHE A 310 -40.69 -10.19 -18.76
C PHE A 310 -41.10 -9.38 -20.01
N ILE A 311 -40.18 -8.59 -20.56
CA ILE A 311 -40.38 -7.82 -21.81
C ILE A 311 -40.62 -8.77 -22.98
N LEU A 312 -39.82 -9.82 -23.12
CA LEU A 312 -40.00 -10.85 -24.15
C LEU A 312 -41.37 -11.54 -24.04
N MET A 313 -41.79 -11.87 -22.83
CA MET A 313 -43.14 -12.44 -22.59
C MET A 313 -44.23 -11.46 -23.00
N ALA A 314 -44.11 -10.19 -22.66
CA ALA A 314 -45.07 -9.16 -23.05
C ALA A 314 -45.15 -9.00 -24.58
N CYS A 315 -44.02 -8.98 -25.26
CA CYS A 315 -43.96 -8.92 -26.73
C CYS A 315 -44.58 -10.14 -27.40
N LEU A 316 -44.27 -11.33 -26.91
CA LEU A 316 -44.90 -12.57 -27.43
C LEU A 316 -46.42 -12.60 -27.19
N PHE A 317 -46.87 -12.15 -26.04
CA PHE A 317 -48.29 -12.02 -25.74
C PHE A 317 -48.97 -11.01 -26.66
N TYR A 318 -48.36 -9.86 -26.90
CA TYR A 318 -48.88 -8.83 -27.80
C TYR A 318 -48.91 -9.31 -29.25
N THR A 319 -47.84 -9.91 -29.78
CA THR A 319 -47.83 -10.49 -31.14
C THR A 319 -48.88 -11.59 -31.31
N HIS A 320 -49.03 -12.46 -30.31
CA HIS A 320 -50.07 -13.50 -30.36
C HIS A 320 -51.47 -12.90 -30.37
N LYS A 321 -51.73 -11.83 -29.62
CA LYS A 321 -53.03 -11.15 -29.58
C LYS A 321 -53.36 -10.45 -30.91
N THR A 322 -52.39 -9.83 -31.57
CA THR A 322 -52.54 -9.10 -32.83
C THR A 322 -52.59 -10.04 -34.06
N MET A 323 -51.89 -11.15 -34.05
CA MET A 323 -51.90 -12.13 -35.14
C MET A 323 -53.15 -13.02 -35.18
N ARG A 324 -53.84 -13.21 -34.06
CA ARG A 324 -55.08 -13.99 -34.01
C ARG A 324 -56.19 -13.48 -34.90
N PRO A 325 -56.54 -12.19 -34.95
CA PRO A 325 -57.59 -11.68 -35.87
C PRO A 325 -57.17 -11.83 -37.34
N LEU A 326 -55.87 -11.64 -37.66
CA LEU A 326 -55.34 -11.81 -39.00
C LEU A 326 -55.41 -13.25 -39.49
N ALA A 327 -55.09 -14.23 -38.66
CA ALA A 327 -55.22 -15.65 -38.97
C ALA A 327 -56.71 -16.06 -39.19
N LYS A 328 -57.62 -15.45 -38.42
CA LYS A 328 -59.05 -15.65 -38.64
C LYS A 328 -59.56 -15.01 -39.92
N LEU A 329 -59.05 -13.85 -40.33
CA LEU A 329 -59.37 -13.20 -41.58
C LEU A 329 -58.91 -14.03 -42.79
N ILE A 330 -57.65 -14.48 -42.75
CA ILE A 330 -57.01 -15.34 -43.78
C ILE A 330 -57.87 -16.67 -43.94
N GLY A 331 -58.18 -17.29 -42.80
CA GLY A 331 -59.05 -18.50 -42.82
C GLY A 331 -60.43 -18.27 -43.39
N LYS A 332 -61.02 -17.09 -43.17
CA LYS A 332 -62.29 -16.74 -43.80
C LYS A 332 -62.20 -16.44 -45.30
N MET A 333 -61.11 -15.84 -45.75
CA MET A 333 -60.82 -15.58 -47.17
C MET A 333 -60.53 -16.88 -47.94
N SER A 334 -59.88 -17.85 -47.34
CA SER A 334 -59.62 -19.15 -47.95
C SER A 334 -60.88 -20.05 -48.04
N ALA A 335 -61.90 -19.76 -47.26
CA ALA A 335 -63.16 -20.48 -47.27
C ALA A 335 -64.20 -19.92 -48.30
N ILE A 336 -63.88 -18.79 -48.94
CA ILE A 336 -64.67 -18.13 -49.98
C ILE A 336 -64.19 -18.52 -51.41
N ARG A 337 -63.10 -19.24 -51.49
CA ARG A 337 -62.62 -19.83 -52.74
C ARG A 337 -62.92 -21.28 -52.83
#